data_5bfaa410019aab227283aa2dffbb09fd
#
_entry.id   5bfaa410019aab227283aa2dffbb09fd
#
_cell.length_a   1.000
_cell.length_b   1.000
_cell.length_c   1.000
_cell.angle_alpha   90.00
_cell.angle_beta   90.00
_cell.angle_gamma   90.00
#
_symmetry.space_group_name_H-M   'P 1'
#
loop_
_entity.id
_entity.type
_entity.pdbx_description
1 polymer ?
#
loop_
_entity_poly.entity_id
_entity_poly.type
_entity_poly.pdbx_seq_one_letter_code
_entity_poly.pdbx_strand_id
1 'polypeptide(L)'
;LAHKHLLYERRAKKLMIEHGFAPDNLYVFFNSLDYDVHKVLRHKLQALDKKDVFPFFTNPYLPVVIFIGRLTGVKKLDLLLQAVNQINDKQTNVNLLIVGGGAYKNNLEEQGRAGIQNGWLYFAGACYDEEENGRYLSMSDLCVSPGNVGLTAIHSLSFGTPVCTHDNMYHQMPESGAIQAGHNGFFFKENDAKDLKVKIENWLNLMDRQQVRKNSYEIIDKYYNPHYQLTVFNRLVSGESPEL
;
A
#
# COMPACT_ATOMS: atom_id res chain seq x y z
N LEU A 1 -2.63 12.07 33.40
CA LEU A 1 -1.85 11.10 32.60
C LEU A 1 -2.77 9.94 32.23
N ALA A 2 -2.73 9.48 30.97
CA ALA A 2 -3.49 8.32 30.55
C ALA A 2 -2.96 7.07 31.26
N HIS A 3 -3.87 6.22 31.76
CA HIS A 3 -3.50 4.98 32.41
C HIS A 3 -3.33 3.82 31.42
N LYS A 4 -4.01 3.88 30.26
CA LYS A 4 -3.96 2.89 29.20
C LYS A 4 -3.83 3.58 27.84
N HIS A 5 -3.18 2.92 26.89
CA HIS A 5 -2.87 3.46 25.57
C HIS A 5 -3.34 2.52 24.47
N LEU A 6 -4.05 3.05 23.47
CA LEU A 6 -4.38 2.39 22.22
C LEU A 6 -3.34 2.79 21.16
N LEU A 7 -2.66 1.83 20.58
CA LEU A 7 -1.54 2.04 19.67
C LEU A 7 -1.86 1.50 18.28
N TYR A 8 -1.47 2.23 17.25
CA TYR A 8 -1.73 1.84 15.87
C TYR A 8 -0.72 0.84 15.30
N GLU A 9 0.38 0.54 16.03
CA GLU A 9 1.40 -0.40 15.56
C GLU A 9 2.15 -1.10 16.71
N ARG A 10 2.70 -2.29 16.43
CA ARG A 10 3.50 -3.06 17.40
C ARG A 10 4.82 -2.38 17.74
N ARG A 11 5.42 -1.65 16.79
CA ARG A 11 6.67 -0.92 17.01
C ARG A 11 6.50 0.18 18.04
N ALA A 12 5.38 0.91 18.02
CA ALA A 12 5.07 1.90 19.05
C ALA A 12 4.99 1.27 20.43
N LYS A 13 4.35 0.08 20.57
CA LYS A 13 4.33 -0.68 21.83
C LYS A 13 5.74 -1.00 22.31
N LYS A 14 6.59 -1.52 21.43
CA LYS A 14 7.97 -1.86 21.75
C LYS A 14 8.76 -0.63 22.24
N LEU A 15 8.71 0.48 21.51
CA LEU A 15 9.38 1.73 21.89
C LEU A 15 8.88 2.26 23.24
N MET A 16 7.58 2.22 23.49
CA MET A 16 7.03 2.67 24.78
C MET A 16 7.50 1.81 25.94
N ILE A 17 7.60 0.49 25.76
CA ILE A 17 8.17 -0.42 26.78
C ILE A 17 9.63 -0.06 27.06
N GLU A 18 10.43 0.16 26.02
CA GLU A 18 11.85 0.58 26.15
C GLU A 18 12.00 1.92 26.90
N HIS A 19 10.96 2.77 26.86
CA HIS A 19 10.90 4.03 27.61
C HIS A 19 10.18 3.93 28.96
N GLY A 20 9.98 2.72 29.48
CA GLY A 20 9.50 2.49 30.84
C GLY A 20 7.98 2.46 31.00
N PHE A 21 7.21 2.40 29.93
CA PHE A 21 5.76 2.19 30.02
C PHE A 21 5.45 0.73 30.35
N ALA A 22 4.48 0.51 31.25
CA ALA A 22 4.07 -0.85 31.63
C ALA A 22 3.40 -1.56 30.45
N PRO A 23 3.84 -2.77 30.04
CA PRO A 23 3.29 -3.51 28.90
C PRO A 23 1.79 -3.75 29.00
N ASP A 24 1.26 -3.99 30.20
CA ASP A 24 -0.16 -4.25 30.47
C ASP A 24 -1.07 -3.02 30.25
N ASN A 25 -0.49 -1.87 30.00
CA ASN A 25 -1.21 -0.64 29.69
C ASN A 25 -1.19 -0.30 28.18
N LEU A 26 -0.55 -1.12 27.35
CA LEU A 26 -0.28 -0.82 25.94
C LEU A 26 -1.02 -1.82 25.02
N TYR A 27 -2.14 -1.40 24.46
CA TYR A 27 -3.00 -2.20 23.58
C TYR A 27 -2.74 -1.85 22.13
N VAL A 28 -2.34 -2.81 21.32
CA VAL A 28 -2.17 -2.60 19.88
C VAL A 28 -3.52 -2.72 19.19
N PHE A 29 -4.03 -1.59 18.75
CA PHE A 29 -5.39 -1.43 18.23
C PHE A 29 -5.42 -1.46 16.69
N PHE A 30 -4.28 -1.15 16.04
CA PHE A 30 -4.13 -0.94 14.61
C PHE A 30 -5.10 0.11 14.04
N ASN A 31 -4.97 0.41 12.77
CA ASN A 31 -5.92 1.24 12.03
C ASN A 31 -6.81 0.31 11.16
N SER A 32 -7.96 0.80 10.72
CA SER A 32 -8.84 0.07 9.80
C SER A 32 -9.48 1.01 8.79
N LEU A 33 -9.95 0.43 7.70
CA LEU A 33 -10.83 1.06 6.71
C LEU A 33 -12.20 0.39 6.75
N ASP A 34 -13.05 0.64 5.78
CA ASP A 34 -14.36 0.00 5.66
C ASP A 34 -14.23 -1.47 5.21
N TYR A 35 -13.79 -2.29 6.15
CA TYR A 35 -13.45 -3.68 5.92
C TYR A 35 -14.59 -4.50 5.33
N ASP A 36 -15.81 -4.31 5.82
CA ASP A 36 -16.96 -5.13 5.41
C ASP A 36 -17.33 -4.84 3.95
N VAL A 37 -17.26 -3.57 3.53
CA VAL A 37 -17.42 -3.17 2.12
C VAL A 37 -16.30 -3.77 1.27
N HIS A 38 -15.04 -3.64 1.71
CA HIS A 38 -13.90 -4.21 0.97
C HIS A 38 -14.03 -5.73 0.80
N LYS A 39 -14.48 -6.42 1.82
CA LYS A 39 -14.66 -7.86 1.78
C LYS A 39 -15.71 -8.31 0.74
N VAL A 40 -16.82 -7.58 0.63
CA VAL A 40 -17.83 -7.79 -0.40
C VAL A 40 -17.25 -7.52 -1.79
N LEU A 41 -16.57 -6.38 -1.95
CA LEU A 41 -15.96 -5.99 -3.22
C LEU A 41 -14.87 -6.97 -3.68
N ARG A 42 -14.05 -7.53 -2.78
CA ARG A 42 -13.06 -8.57 -3.12
C ARG A 42 -13.69 -9.73 -3.92
N HIS A 43 -14.86 -10.20 -3.50
CA HIS A 43 -15.55 -11.30 -4.18
C HIS A 43 -16.12 -10.86 -5.52
N LYS A 44 -16.73 -9.68 -5.58
CA LYS A 44 -17.31 -9.12 -6.81
C LYS A 44 -16.25 -8.91 -7.90
N LEU A 45 -15.03 -8.51 -7.52
CA LEU A 45 -13.97 -8.09 -8.44
C LEU A 45 -13.04 -9.22 -8.90
N GLN A 46 -13.27 -10.48 -8.50
CA GLN A 46 -12.38 -11.61 -8.81
C GLN A 46 -12.32 -11.97 -10.29
N ALA A 47 -13.36 -11.71 -11.06
CA ALA A 47 -13.50 -12.14 -12.46
C ALA A 47 -13.21 -11.04 -13.49
N LEU A 48 -12.58 -9.93 -13.07
CA LEU A 48 -12.26 -8.82 -13.97
C LEU A 48 -11.12 -9.17 -14.93
N ASP A 49 -11.20 -8.66 -16.16
CA ASP A 49 -10.08 -8.68 -17.11
C ASP A 49 -9.30 -7.35 -17.01
N LYS A 50 -7.97 -7.41 -17.12
CA LYS A 50 -7.10 -6.22 -17.08
C LYS A 50 -7.46 -5.20 -18.17
N LYS A 51 -7.85 -5.63 -19.37
CA LYS A 51 -8.23 -4.73 -20.47
C LYS A 51 -9.48 -3.91 -20.17
N ASP A 52 -10.40 -4.45 -19.35
CA ASP A 52 -11.63 -3.75 -18.98
C ASP A 52 -11.40 -2.76 -17.83
N VAL A 53 -10.32 -2.94 -17.06
CA VAL A 53 -9.92 -2.06 -15.98
C VAL A 53 -8.90 -1.01 -16.42
N PHE A 54 -8.01 -1.37 -17.35
CA PHE A 54 -6.91 -0.52 -17.81
C PHE A 54 -6.93 -0.29 -19.33
N PRO A 55 -8.07 0.13 -19.93
CA PRO A 55 -8.19 0.33 -21.39
C PRO A 55 -7.32 1.48 -21.91
N PHE A 56 -6.78 2.29 -21.02
CA PHE A 56 -5.94 3.45 -21.34
C PHE A 56 -4.45 3.11 -21.53
N PHE A 57 -4.01 1.88 -21.19
CA PHE A 57 -2.66 1.43 -21.49
C PHE A 57 -2.55 0.83 -22.89
N THR A 58 -1.45 1.08 -23.59
CA THR A 58 -1.18 0.47 -24.91
C THR A 58 -1.17 -1.06 -24.83
N ASN A 59 -0.63 -1.64 -23.75
CA ASN A 59 -0.73 -3.07 -23.44
C ASN A 59 -1.19 -3.25 -21.98
N PRO A 60 -2.49 -3.45 -21.74
CA PRO A 60 -3.03 -3.60 -20.38
C PRO A 60 -2.60 -4.89 -19.67
N TYR A 61 -2.08 -5.87 -20.39
CA TYR A 61 -1.66 -7.16 -19.82
C TYR A 61 -0.26 -7.16 -19.18
N LEU A 62 0.54 -6.12 -19.43
CA LEU A 62 1.79 -5.94 -18.70
C LEU A 62 1.53 -5.80 -17.19
N PRO A 63 2.53 -6.12 -16.36
CA PRO A 63 2.45 -5.83 -14.93
C PRO A 63 2.08 -4.36 -14.68
N VAL A 64 1.18 -4.12 -13.73
CA VAL A 64 0.72 -2.78 -13.36
C VAL A 64 1.23 -2.42 -11.97
N VAL A 65 2.06 -1.41 -11.91
CA VAL A 65 2.42 -0.72 -10.67
C VAL A 65 1.42 0.41 -10.44
N ILE A 66 0.85 0.50 -9.23
CA ILE A 66 -0.10 1.56 -8.87
C ILE A 66 0.45 2.40 -7.72
N PHE A 67 0.19 3.70 -7.76
CA PHE A 67 0.15 4.57 -6.58
C PHE A 67 -1.27 5.10 -6.41
N ILE A 68 -1.78 5.08 -5.19
CA ILE A 68 -3.07 5.68 -4.83
C ILE A 68 -2.91 6.59 -3.61
N GLY A 69 -3.32 7.85 -3.73
CA GLY A 69 -3.24 8.82 -2.65
C GLY A 69 -3.04 10.27 -3.11
N ARG A 70 -2.87 11.18 -2.17
CA ARG A 70 -2.63 12.60 -2.47
C ARG A 70 -1.27 12.82 -3.15
N LEU A 71 -1.26 13.59 -4.24
CA LEU A 71 -0.04 13.93 -4.98
C LEU A 71 0.63 15.14 -4.34
N THR A 72 1.52 14.87 -3.39
CA THR A 72 2.31 15.85 -2.64
C THR A 72 3.79 15.48 -2.66
N GLY A 73 4.68 16.45 -2.44
CA GLY A 73 6.13 16.21 -2.45
C GLY A 73 6.61 15.16 -1.45
N VAL A 74 5.94 15.03 -0.28
CA VAL A 74 6.29 14.01 0.72
C VAL A 74 6.08 12.57 0.25
N LYS A 75 5.28 12.37 -0.81
CA LYS A 75 5.07 11.04 -1.41
C LYS A 75 6.18 10.61 -2.35
N LYS A 76 7.10 11.53 -2.71
CA LYS A 76 8.32 11.24 -3.50
C LYS A 76 8.06 10.45 -4.78
N LEU A 77 6.96 10.77 -5.50
CA LEU A 77 6.56 10.04 -6.71
C LEU A 77 7.52 10.23 -7.88
N ASP A 78 8.35 11.26 -7.83
CA ASP A 78 9.51 11.43 -8.72
C ASP A 78 10.45 10.22 -8.69
N LEU A 79 10.69 9.60 -7.51
CA LEU A 79 11.47 8.37 -7.42
C LEU A 79 10.79 7.19 -8.14
N LEU A 80 9.46 7.08 -8.03
CA LEU A 80 8.70 6.04 -8.72
C LEU A 80 8.75 6.23 -10.24
N LEU A 81 8.53 7.46 -10.71
CA LEU A 81 8.66 7.78 -12.13
C LEU A 81 10.05 7.46 -12.65
N GLN A 82 11.11 7.84 -11.92
CA GLN A 82 12.49 7.53 -12.29
C GLN A 82 12.75 6.02 -12.35
N ALA A 83 12.28 5.24 -11.38
CA ALA A 83 12.46 3.80 -11.35
C ALA A 83 11.73 3.12 -12.52
N VAL A 84 10.46 3.47 -12.79
CA VAL A 84 9.68 2.88 -13.87
C VAL A 84 10.20 3.32 -15.25
N ASN A 85 10.63 4.57 -15.42
CA ASN A 85 11.33 5.00 -16.64
C ASN A 85 12.57 4.13 -16.94
N GLN A 86 13.37 3.80 -15.93
CA GLN A 86 14.54 2.94 -16.09
C GLN A 86 14.18 1.47 -16.40
N ILE A 87 13.05 0.97 -15.88
CA ILE A 87 12.53 -0.37 -16.23
C ILE A 87 12.11 -0.41 -17.70
N ASN A 88 11.51 0.67 -18.19
CA ASN A 88 10.95 0.80 -19.54
C ASN A 88 11.92 1.38 -20.58
N ASP A 89 13.21 1.58 -20.24
CA ASP A 89 14.21 2.28 -21.07
C ASP A 89 14.36 1.68 -22.49
N LYS A 90 14.41 0.35 -22.60
CA LYS A 90 14.59 -0.34 -23.90
C LYS A 90 13.29 -0.76 -24.55
N GLN A 91 12.34 -1.16 -23.75
CA GLN A 91 10.98 -1.56 -24.14
C GLN A 91 10.04 -1.40 -22.97
N THR A 92 8.74 -1.25 -23.24
CA THR A 92 7.75 -1.19 -22.17
C THR A 92 7.56 -2.55 -21.53
N ASN A 93 7.92 -2.66 -20.25
CA ASN A 93 7.82 -3.89 -19.45
C ASN A 93 6.79 -3.78 -18.32
N VAL A 94 6.47 -2.55 -17.89
CA VAL A 94 5.61 -2.27 -16.74
C VAL A 94 4.73 -1.06 -17.05
N ASN A 95 3.44 -1.15 -16.69
CA ASN A 95 2.53 -0.02 -16.67
C ASN A 95 2.57 0.69 -15.31
N LEU A 96 2.35 2.00 -15.30
CA LEU A 96 2.24 2.80 -14.07
C LEU A 96 0.90 3.54 -14.05
N LEU A 97 0.09 3.24 -13.04
CA LEU A 97 -1.16 3.95 -12.75
C LEU A 97 -0.98 4.86 -11.54
N ILE A 98 -1.29 6.14 -11.69
CA ILE A 98 -1.30 7.11 -10.60
C ILE A 98 -2.72 7.58 -10.35
N VAL A 99 -3.28 7.18 -9.21
CA VAL A 99 -4.63 7.57 -8.76
C VAL A 99 -4.51 8.60 -7.65
N GLY A 100 -5.03 9.79 -7.91
CA GLY A 100 -5.02 10.86 -6.92
C GLY A 100 -4.97 12.25 -7.53
N GLY A 101 -5.14 13.24 -6.66
CA GLY A 101 -5.01 14.66 -6.97
C GLY A 101 -4.10 15.35 -5.96
N GLY A 102 -3.66 16.54 -6.29
CA GLY A 102 -2.83 17.36 -5.41
C GLY A 102 -1.92 18.34 -6.15
N ALA A 103 -1.28 19.22 -5.39
CA ALA A 103 -0.48 20.32 -5.94
C ALA A 103 0.72 19.84 -6.79
N TYR A 104 1.14 18.57 -6.60
CA TYR A 104 2.31 18.01 -7.30
C TYR A 104 1.97 17.36 -8.66
N LYS A 105 0.67 17.30 -9.02
CA LYS A 105 0.19 16.61 -10.22
C LYS A 105 0.86 17.12 -11.50
N ASN A 106 0.82 18.42 -11.76
CA ASN A 106 1.34 19.00 -13.01
C ASN A 106 2.86 18.72 -13.17
N ASN A 107 3.60 18.78 -12.07
CA ASN A 107 5.03 18.48 -12.07
C ASN A 107 5.29 17.00 -12.44
N LEU A 108 4.50 16.07 -11.91
CA LEU A 108 4.62 14.64 -12.22
C LEU A 108 4.20 14.33 -13.66
N GLU A 109 3.17 14.97 -14.18
CA GLU A 109 2.74 14.82 -15.59
C GLU A 109 3.80 15.34 -16.56
N GLU A 110 4.49 16.43 -16.22
CA GLU A 110 5.61 16.94 -17.01
C GLU A 110 6.80 15.98 -17.01
N GLN A 111 7.20 15.48 -15.83
CA GLN A 111 8.27 14.48 -15.70
C GLN A 111 7.91 13.16 -16.40
N GLY A 112 6.65 12.75 -16.37
CA GLY A 112 6.14 11.52 -16.96
C GLY A 112 5.70 11.62 -18.42
N ARG A 113 5.90 12.77 -19.09
CA ARG A 113 5.38 13.05 -20.44
C ARG A 113 5.67 11.93 -21.45
N ALA A 114 6.89 11.43 -21.48
CA ALA A 114 7.28 10.33 -22.36
C ALA A 114 6.48 9.04 -22.08
N GLY A 115 6.26 8.71 -20.81
CA GLY A 115 5.46 7.55 -20.42
C GLY A 115 4.00 7.67 -20.79
N ILE A 116 3.43 8.88 -20.68
CA ILE A 116 2.06 9.17 -21.11
C ILE A 116 1.94 9.00 -22.64
N GLN A 117 2.86 9.57 -23.39
CA GLN A 117 2.87 9.46 -24.86
C GLN A 117 3.08 8.02 -25.36
N ASN A 118 3.89 7.23 -24.65
CA ASN A 118 4.13 5.81 -24.97
C ASN A 118 3.02 4.89 -24.42
N GLY A 119 2.03 5.43 -23.68
CA GLY A 119 0.86 4.71 -23.22
C GLY A 119 1.10 3.69 -22.10
N TRP A 120 2.21 3.82 -21.36
CA TRP A 120 2.47 3.00 -20.17
C TRP A 120 2.30 3.76 -18.83
N LEU A 121 2.11 5.06 -18.88
CA LEU A 121 1.81 5.89 -17.70
C LEU A 121 0.45 6.54 -17.85
N TYR A 122 -0.40 6.41 -16.82
CA TYR A 122 -1.71 7.02 -16.79
C TYR A 122 -2.00 7.68 -15.44
N PHE A 123 -2.55 8.90 -15.46
CA PHE A 123 -3.04 9.63 -14.30
C PHE A 123 -4.57 9.60 -14.30
N ALA A 124 -5.16 8.78 -13.43
CA ALA A 124 -6.62 8.65 -13.33
C ALA A 124 -7.30 9.87 -12.66
N GLY A 125 -6.51 10.75 -12.03
CA GLY A 125 -7.08 11.82 -11.20
C GLY A 125 -7.51 11.33 -9.83
N ALA A 126 -8.19 12.21 -9.07
CA ALA A 126 -8.72 11.85 -7.76
C ALA A 126 -9.94 10.94 -7.92
N CYS A 127 -9.92 9.78 -7.29
CA CYS A 127 -11.02 8.82 -7.27
C CYS A 127 -11.51 8.63 -5.84
N TYR A 128 -12.80 8.83 -5.61
CA TYR A 128 -13.48 8.65 -4.32
C TYR A 128 -14.51 7.52 -4.37
N ASP A 129 -14.67 6.88 -5.51
CA ASP A 129 -15.49 5.69 -5.67
C ASP A 129 -14.70 4.46 -5.20
N GLU A 130 -15.19 3.78 -4.18
CA GLU A 130 -14.50 2.66 -3.57
C GLU A 130 -14.50 1.41 -4.45
N GLU A 131 -15.54 1.20 -5.25
CA GLU A 131 -15.58 0.10 -6.21
C GLU A 131 -14.54 0.32 -7.32
N GLU A 132 -14.42 1.53 -7.85
CA GLU A 132 -13.42 1.86 -8.87
C GLU A 132 -11.99 1.76 -8.32
N ASN A 133 -11.73 2.27 -7.10
CA ASN A 133 -10.46 2.07 -6.41
C ASN A 133 -10.14 0.59 -6.22
N GLY A 134 -11.15 -0.19 -5.83
CA GLY A 134 -11.05 -1.65 -5.69
C GLY A 134 -10.70 -2.35 -7.00
N ARG A 135 -11.30 -1.92 -8.14
CA ARG A 135 -10.96 -2.42 -9.48
C ARG A 135 -9.50 -2.16 -9.81
N TYR A 136 -9.02 -0.92 -9.65
CA TYR A 136 -7.62 -0.57 -9.90
C TYR A 136 -6.67 -1.37 -9.01
N LEU A 137 -6.93 -1.42 -7.72
CA LEU A 137 -6.08 -2.15 -6.78
C LEU A 137 -6.09 -3.65 -7.07
N SER A 138 -7.27 -4.29 -7.17
CA SER A 138 -7.35 -5.75 -7.34
C SER A 138 -6.68 -6.26 -8.62
N MET A 139 -6.60 -5.43 -9.66
CA MET A 139 -5.99 -5.80 -10.94
C MET A 139 -4.54 -5.32 -11.09
N SER A 140 -4.04 -4.50 -10.17
CA SER A 140 -2.63 -4.11 -10.10
C SER A 140 -1.76 -5.22 -9.49
N ASP A 141 -0.48 -5.25 -9.87
CA ASP A 141 0.48 -6.27 -9.43
C ASP A 141 1.31 -5.81 -8.22
N LEU A 142 1.42 -4.48 -8.02
CA LEU A 142 2.18 -3.88 -6.93
C LEU A 142 1.72 -2.44 -6.66
N CYS A 143 1.44 -2.10 -5.42
CA CYS A 143 1.28 -0.72 -4.98
C CYS A 143 2.62 -0.19 -4.45
N VAL A 144 3.07 0.96 -4.96
CA VAL A 144 4.33 1.59 -4.53
C VAL A 144 4.07 2.97 -3.96
N SER A 145 4.47 3.18 -2.70
CA SER A 145 4.47 4.48 -2.03
C SER A 145 5.90 4.85 -1.65
N PRO A 146 6.63 5.60 -2.49
CA PRO A 146 8.06 5.87 -2.28
C PRO A 146 8.36 6.74 -1.07
N GLY A 147 7.43 7.62 -0.71
CA GLY A 147 7.45 8.35 0.56
C GLY A 147 6.82 7.54 1.69
N ASN A 148 6.29 8.24 2.70
CA ASN A 148 5.59 7.54 3.76
C ASN A 148 4.31 6.86 3.26
N VAL A 149 4.10 5.59 3.65
CA VAL A 149 2.86 4.87 3.40
C VAL A 149 1.95 4.96 4.62
N GLY A 150 0.73 5.45 4.41
CA GLY A 150 -0.32 5.49 5.44
C GLY A 150 -1.41 4.46 5.13
N LEU A 151 -2.66 4.87 5.24
CA LEU A 151 -3.85 4.02 4.97
C LEU A 151 -3.81 3.35 3.58
N THR A 152 -3.06 3.89 2.63
CA THR A 152 -2.80 3.27 1.33
C THR A 152 -2.28 1.83 1.46
N ALA A 153 -1.47 1.53 2.50
CA ALA A 153 -1.00 0.16 2.73
C ALA A 153 -2.16 -0.79 3.05
N ILE A 154 -3.02 -0.41 4.00
CA ILE A 154 -4.20 -1.20 4.36
C ILE A 154 -5.16 -1.31 3.18
N HIS A 155 -5.40 -0.21 2.47
CA HIS A 155 -6.29 -0.17 1.31
C HIS A 155 -5.83 -1.14 0.21
N SER A 156 -4.55 -1.07 -0.16
CA SER A 156 -3.96 -1.95 -1.17
C SER A 156 -4.03 -3.42 -0.77
N LEU A 157 -3.61 -3.74 0.45
CA LEU A 157 -3.66 -5.12 0.98
C LEU A 157 -5.09 -5.64 1.10
N SER A 158 -6.08 -4.76 1.36
CA SER A 158 -7.50 -5.11 1.39
C SER A 158 -8.02 -5.64 0.06
N PHE A 159 -7.44 -5.23 -1.05
CA PHE A 159 -7.76 -5.74 -2.39
C PHE A 159 -6.74 -6.77 -2.91
N GLY A 160 -5.86 -7.24 -2.05
CA GLY A 160 -4.90 -8.30 -2.37
C GLY A 160 -3.71 -7.84 -3.20
N THR A 161 -3.44 -6.53 -3.21
CA THR A 161 -2.31 -5.95 -3.92
C THR A 161 -1.17 -5.70 -2.94
N PRO A 162 0.01 -6.29 -3.17
CA PRO A 162 1.17 -6.12 -2.31
C PRO A 162 1.68 -4.68 -2.31
N VAL A 163 2.42 -4.33 -1.25
CA VAL A 163 2.86 -2.95 -1.05
C VAL A 163 4.38 -2.84 -0.96
N CYS A 164 4.94 -1.87 -1.68
CA CYS A 164 6.33 -1.45 -1.56
C CYS A 164 6.40 -0.03 -0.98
N THR A 165 7.28 0.15 0.01
CA THR A 165 7.64 1.46 0.57
C THR A 165 9.10 1.47 1.02
N HIS A 166 9.64 2.61 1.49
CA HIS A 166 11.03 2.67 1.94
C HIS A 166 11.23 2.05 3.35
N ASP A 167 12.46 1.66 3.65
CA ASP A 167 12.87 0.92 4.84
C ASP A 167 13.12 1.78 6.09
N ASN A 168 13.12 3.11 5.97
CA ASN A 168 13.30 3.99 7.12
C ASN A 168 12.01 4.12 7.94
N MET A 169 11.86 3.27 8.94
CA MET A 169 10.65 3.19 9.77
C MET A 169 10.39 4.44 10.61
N TYR A 170 11.37 5.32 10.83
CA TYR A 170 11.16 6.60 11.53
C TYR A 170 10.42 7.64 10.68
N HIS A 171 10.45 7.47 9.36
CA HIS A 171 9.74 8.32 8.41
C HIS A 171 8.44 7.68 7.89
N GLN A 172 8.08 6.50 8.39
CA GLN A 172 6.85 5.79 7.98
C GLN A 172 5.69 6.08 8.92
N MET A 173 4.47 5.93 8.38
CA MET A 173 3.24 5.90 9.17
C MET A 173 3.03 4.50 9.77
N PRO A 174 2.20 4.38 10.83
CA PRO A 174 1.97 3.11 11.52
C PRO A 174 1.51 1.95 10.61
N GLU A 175 0.80 2.27 9.54
CA GLU A 175 0.24 1.28 8.62
C GLU A 175 1.31 0.54 7.80
N SER A 176 2.55 1.04 7.77
CA SER A 176 3.70 0.29 7.23
C SER A 176 3.92 -1.04 7.96
N GLY A 177 3.45 -1.15 9.21
CA GLY A 177 3.47 -2.38 10.00
C GLY A 177 2.58 -3.51 9.45
N ALA A 178 1.68 -3.23 8.50
CA ALA A 178 0.92 -4.26 7.78
C ALA A 178 1.77 -4.97 6.70
N ILE A 179 2.88 -4.37 6.27
CA ILE A 179 3.75 -4.92 5.23
C ILE A 179 4.69 -5.96 5.84
N GLN A 180 4.59 -7.19 5.36
CA GLN A 180 5.45 -8.30 5.72
C GLN A 180 6.39 -8.62 4.54
N ALA A 181 7.67 -8.29 4.70
CA ALA A 181 8.66 -8.44 3.62
C ALA A 181 8.71 -9.88 3.10
N GLY A 182 8.61 -10.04 1.79
CA GLY A 182 8.60 -11.34 1.10
C GLY A 182 7.24 -12.06 1.11
N HIS A 183 6.22 -11.58 1.85
CA HIS A 183 4.90 -12.20 1.94
C HIS A 183 3.81 -11.40 1.21
N ASN A 184 3.65 -10.12 1.57
CA ASN A 184 2.64 -9.25 1.00
C ASN A 184 3.22 -7.89 0.56
N GLY A 185 4.54 -7.78 0.46
CA GLY A 185 5.23 -6.59 0.05
C GLY A 185 6.72 -6.63 0.36
N PHE A 186 7.38 -5.50 0.19
CA PHE A 186 8.81 -5.36 0.45
C PHE A 186 9.20 -3.91 0.74
N PHE A 187 10.44 -3.73 1.17
CA PHE A 187 11.02 -2.42 1.44
C PHE A 187 12.20 -2.17 0.51
N PHE A 188 12.35 -0.91 0.11
CA PHE A 188 13.51 -0.43 -0.63
C PHE A 188 14.25 0.63 0.20
N LYS A 189 15.52 0.89 -0.13
CA LYS A 189 16.33 1.87 0.58
C LYS A 189 15.81 3.30 0.35
N GLU A 190 15.53 4.01 1.42
CA GLU A 190 14.96 5.36 1.36
C GLU A 190 15.75 6.27 0.41
N ASN A 191 15.06 7.01 -0.46
CA ASN A 191 15.60 7.93 -1.46
C ASN A 191 16.48 7.29 -2.55
N ASP A 192 16.42 5.98 -2.75
CA ASP A 192 17.20 5.27 -3.75
C ASP A 192 16.33 4.72 -4.88
N ALA A 193 16.19 5.47 -5.97
CA ALA A 193 15.42 5.04 -7.15
C ALA A 193 16.01 3.82 -7.85
N LYS A 194 17.33 3.58 -7.74
CA LYS A 194 17.97 2.39 -8.34
C LYS A 194 17.63 1.13 -7.55
N ASP A 195 17.66 1.20 -6.21
CA ASP A 195 17.24 0.09 -5.38
C ASP A 195 15.74 -0.18 -5.57
N LEU A 196 14.90 0.87 -5.64
CA LEU A 196 13.47 0.74 -5.94
C LEU A 196 13.24 0.01 -7.27
N LYS A 197 13.94 0.40 -8.34
CA LYS A 197 13.89 -0.26 -9.64
C LYS A 197 14.19 -1.76 -9.53
N VAL A 198 15.34 -2.11 -8.96
CA VAL A 198 15.77 -3.52 -8.81
C VAL A 198 14.77 -4.34 -7.99
N LYS A 199 14.25 -3.76 -6.92
CA LYS A 199 13.25 -4.41 -6.06
C LYS A 199 11.92 -4.64 -6.78
N ILE A 200 11.43 -3.68 -7.59
CA ILE A 200 10.23 -3.85 -8.42
C ILE A 200 10.44 -4.97 -9.42
N GLU A 201 11.53 -4.96 -10.19
CA GLU A 201 11.82 -5.99 -11.19
C GLU A 201 11.88 -7.39 -10.56
N ASN A 202 12.62 -7.54 -9.45
CA ASN A 202 12.74 -8.82 -8.75
C ASN A 202 11.38 -9.31 -8.23
N TRP A 203 10.56 -8.40 -7.65
CA TRP A 203 9.26 -8.76 -7.14
C TRP A 203 8.33 -9.25 -8.26
N LEU A 204 8.19 -8.50 -9.35
CA LEU A 204 7.32 -8.84 -10.46
C LEU A 204 7.72 -10.13 -11.18
N ASN A 205 9.01 -10.49 -11.16
CA ASN A 205 9.51 -11.69 -11.80
C ASN A 205 9.41 -12.96 -10.93
N LEU A 206 9.44 -12.83 -9.62
CA LEU A 206 9.62 -13.97 -8.71
C LEU A 206 8.37 -14.35 -7.91
N MET A 207 7.36 -13.45 -7.82
CA MET A 207 6.26 -13.65 -6.88
C MET A 207 5.06 -14.36 -7.48
N ASP A 208 4.58 -15.39 -6.79
CA ASP A 208 3.28 -15.99 -7.03
C ASP A 208 2.18 -15.00 -6.59
N ARG A 209 1.53 -14.41 -7.58
CA ARG A 209 0.48 -13.42 -7.35
C ARG A 209 -0.70 -13.96 -6.52
N GLN A 210 -1.07 -15.23 -6.70
CA GLN A 210 -2.19 -15.80 -5.95
C GLN A 210 -1.85 -15.97 -4.47
N GLN A 211 -0.62 -16.44 -4.19
CA GLN A 211 -0.14 -16.57 -2.82
C GLN A 211 0.02 -15.22 -2.14
N VAL A 212 0.58 -14.23 -2.83
CA VAL A 212 0.73 -12.86 -2.30
C VAL A 212 -0.61 -12.21 -2.00
N ARG A 213 -1.60 -12.42 -2.87
CA ARG A 213 -2.98 -11.95 -2.65
C ARG A 213 -3.58 -12.55 -1.40
N LYS A 214 -3.43 -13.86 -1.20
CA LYS A 214 -3.89 -14.55 0.00
C LYS A 214 -3.21 -14.00 1.26
N ASN A 215 -1.90 -13.84 1.23
CA ASN A 215 -1.13 -13.27 2.33
C ASN A 215 -1.57 -11.82 2.66
N SER A 216 -1.91 -11.04 1.63
CA SER A 216 -2.41 -9.66 1.80
C SER A 216 -3.76 -9.64 2.50
N TYR A 217 -4.69 -10.51 2.12
CA TYR A 217 -5.97 -10.63 2.80
C TYR A 217 -5.82 -11.10 4.24
N GLU A 218 -4.96 -12.07 4.50
CA GLU A 218 -4.77 -12.66 5.83
C GLU A 218 -4.40 -11.63 6.90
N ILE A 219 -3.45 -10.73 6.61
CA ILE A 219 -3.04 -9.70 7.57
C ILE A 219 -4.16 -8.69 7.88
N ILE A 220 -4.96 -8.34 6.85
CA ILE A 220 -6.11 -7.43 6.99
C ILE A 220 -7.22 -8.11 7.79
N ASP A 221 -7.58 -9.34 7.41
CA ASP A 221 -8.66 -10.10 8.05
C ASP A 221 -8.35 -10.41 9.51
N LYS A 222 -7.06 -10.53 9.86
CA LYS A 222 -6.64 -10.85 11.22
C LYS A 222 -6.53 -9.62 12.12
N TYR A 223 -6.07 -8.47 11.61
CA TYR A 223 -5.67 -7.36 12.47
C TYR A 223 -6.20 -5.98 12.06
N TYR A 224 -6.30 -5.67 10.77
CA TYR A 224 -6.58 -4.30 10.28
C TYR A 224 -8.06 -4.14 9.91
N ASN A 225 -8.94 -4.45 10.86
CA ASN A 225 -10.39 -4.41 10.67
C ASN A 225 -11.10 -3.96 11.96
N PRO A 226 -12.34 -3.44 11.87
CA PRO A 226 -13.09 -2.93 13.02
C PRO A 226 -13.47 -4.04 14.02
N HIS A 227 -13.58 -5.29 13.59
CA HIS A 227 -13.92 -6.41 14.47
C HIS A 227 -12.76 -6.71 15.43
N TYR A 228 -11.51 -6.68 14.94
CA TYR A 228 -10.33 -6.77 15.79
C TYR A 228 -10.25 -5.58 16.75
N GLN A 229 -10.50 -4.36 16.26
CA GLN A 229 -10.51 -3.16 17.10
C GLN A 229 -11.53 -3.29 18.25
N LEU A 230 -12.74 -3.78 17.97
CA LEU A 230 -13.75 -4.02 18.99
C LEU A 230 -13.29 -5.05 20.04
N THR A 231 -12.61 -6.13 19.61
CA THR A 231 -12.04 -7.13 20.52
C THR A 231 -11.02 -6.50 21.46
N VAL A 232 -10.08 -5.69 20.93
CA VAL A 232 -9.06 -4.99 21.73
C VAL A 232 -9.71 -3.98 22.68
N PHE A 233 -10.72 -3.25 22.23
CA PHE A 233 -11.44 -2.28 23.05
C PHE A 233 -12.20 -2.96 24.21
N ASN A 234 -12.87 -4.08 23.95
CA ASN A 234 -13.58 -4.84 25.00
C ASN A 234 -12.59 -5.35 26.06
N ARG A 235 -11.42 -5.87 25.67
CA ARG A 235 -10.36 -6.28 26.62
C ARG A 235 -9.90 -5.11 27.49
N LEU A 236 -9.68 -3.95 26.87
CA LEU A 236 -9.27 -2.74 27.59
C LEU A 236 -10.32 -2.34 28.65
N VAL A 237 -11.60 -2.36 28.30
CA VAL A 237 -12.71 -1.99 29.20
C VAL A 237 -12.92 -3.04 30.30
N SER A 238 -12.77 -4.32 29.99
CA SER A 238 -12.87 -5.42 30.96
C SER A 238 -11.64 -5.56 31.88
N GLY A 239 -10.59 -4.76 31.65
CA GLY A 239 -9.36 -4.84 32.45
C GLY A 239 -8.48 -6.04 32.14
N GLU A 240 -8.73 -6.75 31.04
CA GLU A 240 -7.91 -7.86 30.57
C GLU A 240 -6.56 -7.37 30.01
N SER A 241 -5.53 -8.19 30.12
CA SER A 241 -4.21 -7.88 29.57
C SER A 241 -4.20 -7.83 28.03
N PRO A 242 -3.39 -6.95 27.42
CA PRO A 242 -3.24 -6.89 25.96
C PRO A 242 -2.59 -8.15 25.41
N GLU A 243 -3.06 -8.65 24.26
CA GLU A 243 -2.54 -9.88 23.61
C GLU A 243 -1.25 -9.70 22.82
N LEU A 244 -0.91 -8.49 22.40
CA LEU A 244 0.22 -8.23 21.49
C LEU A 244 1.27 -7.33 22.10
#